data_cbf6d72366416348451b0facc8d268ae
#
_entry.id   cbf6d72366416348451b0facc8d268ae
#
_cell.length_a   1.000
_cell.length_b   1.000
_cell.length_c   1.000
_cell.angle_alpha   90.00
_cell.angle_beta   90.00
_cell.angle_gamma   90.00
#
_symmetry.space_group_name_H-M   'P 1'
#
loop_
_entity.id
_entity.type
_entity.pdbx_description
1 polymer ?
#
loop_
_entity_poly.entity_id
_entity_poly.type
_entity_poly.pdbx_seq_one_letter_code
_entity_poly.pdbx_strand_id
1 'polypeptide(L)'
;MITPPPADGWTGRFAGLPVLQQVATRIPAMPAAMVRMGQAVLAHPFRAATLNIDEFAGEVSVSIATANRFARAMGFAGYPQFRAELARGFEAILAPVESLRSNLKQTASTQQAMAASMQETLVNLERTVQALQRQPCDQAIKLIAQADQVLTLGWGSSAYLAGLLQHELEPYCPRVGSLAQAGGPSHAARQLVKRGPRDLLIALAFPRYVEDTIVLTRLARERGVKVLALTDEPTSPLVPLADVTLYAHVNRQIASTSNATVLALLEALVAALAHRTEGAVQRAEQMAHGVLPWLQVDRSSSPTPAGKRSAAHARRRGIT
;
A
#
# COMPACT_ATOMS: atom_id res chain seq x y z
N MET A 1 21.36 11.02 -11.30
CA MET A 1 21.50 9.77 -12.06
C MET A 1 21.19 8.63 -11.11
N ILE A 2 20.00 8.01 -11.22
CA ILE A 2 19.63 6.86 -10.37
C ILE A 2 20.23 5.65 -11.05
N THR A 3 21.22 5.03 -10.41
CA THR A 3 21.81 3.76 -10.88
C THR A 3 20.70 2.70 -10.85
N PRO A 4 20.39 2.03 -11.96
CA PRO A 4 19.39 0.96 -11.95
C PRO A 4 19.88 -0.18 -11.05
N PRO A 5 18.98 -0.88 -10.36
CA PRO A 5 19.34 -2.07 -9.60
C PRO A 5 19.91 -3.14 -10.54
N PRO A 6 20.73 -4.07 -10.02
CA PRO A 6 21.37 -5.10 -10.82
C PRO A 6 20.35 -5.93 -11.61
N ALA A 7 20.75 -6.36 -12.82
CA ALA A 7 19.91 -6.99 -13.85
C ALA A 7 19.08 -8.21 -13.35
N ASP A 8 19.55 -8.89 -12.33
CA ASP A 8 19.01 -10.17 -11.87
C ASP A 8 17.66 -10.07 -11.14
N GLY A 9 17.26 -8.88 -10.70
CA GLY A 9 16.01 -8.64 -9.99
C GLY A 9 14.81 -8.29 -10.90
N TRP A 10 15.05 -7.88 -12.17
CA TRP A 10 13.99 -7.38 -13.05
C TRP A 10 13.51 -8.42 -14.05
N THR A 11 14.40 -9.32 -14.51
CA THR A 11 14.11 -10.30 -15.55
C THR A 11 13.01 -11.30 -15.18
N GLY A 12 12.96 -11.74 -13.94
CA GLY A 12 11.93 -12.70 -13.48
C GLY A 12 10.53 -12.10 -13.35
N ARG A 13 10.42 -10.84 -12.90
CA ARG A 13 9.12 -10.19 -12.61
C ARG A 13 8.36 -9.75 -13.85
N PHE A 14 9.06 -9.45 -14.95
CA PHE A 14 8.45 -8.98 -16.19
C PHE A 14 8.44 -10.02 -17.29
N ALA A 15 8.96 -11.22 -17.05
CA ALA A 15 8.94 -12.34 -18.01
C ALA A 15 7.51 -12.71 -18.46
N GLY A 16 6.48 -12.35 -17.67
CA GLY A 16 5.07 -12.52 -18.01
C GLY A 16 4.50 -11.51 -19.02
N LEU A 17 5.21 -10.43 -19.35
CA LEU A 17 4.72 -9.47 -20.33
C LEU A 17 4.69 -10.10 -21.73
N PRO A 18 3.56 -10.07 -22.46
CA PRO A 18 3.42 -10.74 -23.76
C PRO A 18 4.50 -10.33 -24.77
N VAL A 19 4.87 -9.04 -24.77
CA VAL A 19 5.93 -8.52 -25.65
C VAL A 19 7.30 -9.10 -25.31
N LEU A 20 7.64 -9.32 -24.04
CA LEU A 20 8.92 -9.92 -23.64
C LEU A 20 8.94 -11.42 -23.93
N GLN A 21 7.83 -12.14 -23.77
CA GLN A 21 7.70 -13.54 -24.18
C GLN A 21 7.88 -13.69 -25.69
N GLN A 22 7.29 -12.78 -26.46
CA GLN A 22 7.45 -12.74 -27.92
C GLN A 22 8.92 -12.49 -28.32
N VAL A 23 9.62 -11.57 -27.64
CA VAL A 23 11.05 -11.31 -27.83
C VAL A 23 11.86 -12.57 -27.53
N ALA A 24 11.66 -13.19 -26.36
CA ALA A 24 12.38 -14.40 -25.96
C ALA A 24 12.21 -15.56 -26.95
N THR A 25 11.00 -15.74 -27.49
CA THR A 25 10.68 -16.82 -28.43
C THR A 25 11.32 -16.59 -29.81
N ARG A 26 11.40 -15.33 -30.29
CA ARG A 26 11.83 -15.03 -31.65
C ARG A 26 13.36 -14.78 -31.81
N ILE A 27 14.05 -14.38 -30.73
CA ILE A 27 15.50 -14.08 -30.74
C ILE A 27 16.33 -15.20 -31.36
N PRO A 28 16.15 -16.52 -31.05
CA PRO A 28 17.07 -17.55 -31.54
C PRO A 28 17.17 -17.68 -33.08
N ALA A 29 16.14 -17.21 -33.80
CA ALA A 29 16.07 -17.27 -35.24
C ALA A 29 16.56 -15.99 -35.95
N MET A 30 17.16 -15.04 -35.23
CA MET A 30 17.52 -13.72 -35.76
C MET A 30 19.00 -13.55 -36.06
N PRO A 31 19.36 -12.58 -36.94
CA PRO A 31 20.76 -12.18 -37.16
C PRO A 31 21.41 -11.66 -35.87
N ALA A 32 22.73 -11.85 -35.72
CA ALA A 32 23.49 -11.55 -34.50
C ALA A 32 23.24 -10.13 -33.92
N ALA A 33 23.13 -9.10 -34.76
CA ALA A 33 22.85 -7.73 -34.30
C ALA A 33 21.43 -7.59 -33.69
N MET A 34 20.45 -8.33 -34.21
CA MET A 34 19.08 -8.36 -33.65
C MET A 34 19.02 -9.22 -32.40
N VAL A 35 19.80 -10.28 -32.32
CA VAL A 35 19.97 -11.09 -31.08
C VAL A 35 20.48 -10.22 -29.94
N ARG A 36 21.53 -9.40 -30.17
CA ARG A 36 22.04 -8.46 -29.17
C ARG A 36 20.95 -7.47 -28.72
N MET A 37 20.19 -6.93 -29.67
CA MET A 37 19.07 -6.02 -29.38
C MET A 37 18.02 -6.70 -28.50
N GLY A 38 17.59 -7.90 -28.82
CA GLY A 38 16.61 -8.66 -28.07
C GLY A 38 17.12 -9.07 -26.69
N GLN A 39 18.37 -9.48 -26.58
CA GLN A 39 19.00 -9.79 -25.28
C GLN A 39 19.05 -8.55 -24.37
N ALA A 40 19.38 -7.38 -24.93
CA ALA A 40 19.36 -6.12 -24.18
C ALA A 40 17.94 -5.73 -23.72
N VAL A 41 16.93 -5.96 -24.56
CA VAL A 41 15.52 -5.77 -24.18
C VAL A 41 15.13 -6.69 -23.03
N LEU A 42 15.51 -7.96 -23.07
CA LEU A 42 15.20 -8.92 -22.00
C LEU A 42 15.98 -8.63 -20.71
N ALA A 43 17.23 -8.20 -20.82
CA ALA A 43 18.05 -7.85 -19.67
C ALA A 43 17.61 -6.52 -19.01
N HIS A 44 17.19 -5.55 -19.82
CA HIS A 44 16.85 -4.19 -19.36
C HIS A 44 15.53 -3.69 -19.96
N PRO A 45 14.39 -4.38 -19.73
CA PRO A 45 13.13 -4.07 -20.40
C PRO A 45 12.59 -2.67 -20.06
N PHE A 46 12.83 -2.18 -18.85
CA PHE A 46 12.45 -0.83 -18.45
C PHE A 46 13.25 0.25 -19.22
N ARG A 47 14.55 0.03 -19.44
CA ARG A 47 15.36 0.95 -20.27
C ARG A 47 14.88 0.95 -21.72
N ALA A 48 14.59 -0.22 -22.27
CA ALA A 48 14.02 -0.34 -23.62
C ALA A 48 12.66 0.37 -23.75
N ALA A 49 11.86 0.44 -22.66
CA ALA A 49 10.60 1.16 -22.62
C ALA A 49 10.75 2.68 -22.48
N THR A 50 11.82 3.16 -21.85
CA THR A 50 11.98 4.59 -21.49
C THR A 50 12.89 5.36 -22.43
N LEU A 51 13.95 4.72 -22.96
CA LEU A 51 14.91 5.36 -23.85
C LEU A 51 14.35 5.52 -25.28
N ASN A 52 14.78 6.57 -25.96
CA ASN A 52 14.49 6.71 -27.39
C ASN A 52 15.35 5.74 -28.21
N ILE A 53 15.10 5.66 -29.52
CA ILE A 53 15.78 4.70 -30.42
C ILE A 53 17.29 4.95 -30.51
N ASP A 54 17.71 6.22 -30.51
CA ASP A 54 19.12 6.61 -30.64
C ASP A 54 19.89 6.23 -29.38
N GLU A 55 19.32 6.52 -28.23
CA GLU A 55 19.89 6.19 -26.92
C GLU A 55 20.01 4.68 -26.72
N PHE A 56 18.92 3.93 -26.95
CA PHE A 56 18.93 2.49 -26.69
C PHE A 56 19.79 1.73 -27.72
N ALA A 57 19.74 2.10 -29.01
CA ALA A 57 20.59 1.51 -30.04
C ALA A 57 22.07 1.79 -29.78
N GLY A 58 22.39 3.01 -29.29
CA GLY A 58 23.76 3.36 -28.88
C GLY A 58 24.28 2.52 -27.74
N GLU A 59 23.48 2.31 -26.69
CA GLU A 59 23.85 1.44 -25.57
C GLU A 59 24.09 -0.02 -25.97
N VAL A 60 23.32 -0.53 -26.93
CA VAL A 60 23.44 -1.91 -27.43
C VAL A 60 24.50 -2.05 -28.50
N SER A 61 25.11 -0.95 -28.94
CA SER A 61 26.07 -0.91 -30.06
C SER A 61 25.49 -1.50 -31.35
N VAL A 62 24.28 -1.09 -31.71
CA VAL A 62 23.62 -1.42 -32.98
C VAL A 62 23.19 -0.14 -33.70
N SER A 63 22.96 -0.23 -35.03
CA SER A 63 22.43 0.90 -35.76
C SER A 63 20.93 1.12 -35.50
N ILE A 64 20.45 2.36 -35.64
CA ILE A 64 19.03 2.73 -35.63
C ILE A 64 18.22 1.87 -36.60
N ALA A 65 18.80 1.63 -37.81
CA ALA A 65 18.17 0.76 -38.80
C ALA A 65 18.01 -0.68 -38.28
N THR A 66 18.96 -1.19 -37.51
CA THR A 66 18.86 -2.52 -36.87
C THR A 66 17.80 -2.55 -35.81
N ALA A 67 17.70 -1.52 -34.96
CA ALA A 67 16.67 -1.40 -33.96
C ALA A 67 15.25 -1.36 -34.57
N ASN A 68 15.06 -0.63 -35.65
CA ASN A 68 13.80 -0.60 -36.40
C ASN A 68 13.48 -1.96 -37.04
N ARG A 69 14.49 -2.64 -37.66
CA ARG A 69 14.29 -3.99 -38.23
C ARG A 69 13.92 -5.02 -37.14
N PHE A 70 14.58 -4.94 -36.00
CA PHE A 70 14.22 -5.77 -34.85
C PHE A 70 12.75 -5.56 -34.43
N ALA A 71 12.31 -4.31 -34.26
CA ALA A 71 10.91 -4.03 -33.91
C ALA A 71 9.92 -4.54 -34.96
N ARG A 72 10.24 -4.43 -36.24
CA ARG A 72 9.42 -4.99 -37.34
C ARG A 72 9.40 -6.52 -37.32
N ALA A 73 10.50 -7.16 -37.02
CA ALA A 73 10.55 -8.62 -36.85
C ALA A 73 9.74 -9.09 -35.66
N MET A 74 9.53 -8.22 -34.65
CA MET A 74 8.58 -8.45 -33.55
C MET A 74 7.12 -8.17 -33.92
N GLY A 75 6.81 -7.71 -35.16
CA GLY A 75 5.45 -7.44 -35.64
C GLY A 75 4.97 -6.01 -35.42
N PHE A 76 5.84 -5.09 -35.05
CA PHE A 76 5.52 -3.66 -34.87
C PHE A 76 5.93 -2.84 -36.11
N ALA A 77 5.30 -1.68 -36.35
CA ALA A 77 5.65 -0.81 -37.47
C ALA A 77 7.08 -0.25 -37.39
N GLY A 78 7.63 -0.16 -36.17
CA GLY A 78 9.00 0.28 -35.89
C GLY A 78 9.25 0.36 -34.40
N TYR A 79 10.47 0.80 -34.04
CA TYR A 79 10.87 0.89 -32.61
C TYR A 79 9.95 1.78 -31.74
N PRO A 80 9.42 2.93 -32.21
CA PRO A 80 8.50 3.73 -31.41
C PRO A 80 7.26 2.96 -30.96
N GLN A 81 6.66 2.15 -31.86
CA GLN A 81 5.50 1.34 -31.51
C GLN A 81 5.86 0.19 -30.57
N PHE A 82 6.98 -0.48 -30.80
CA PHE A 82 7.52 -1.52 -29.92
C PHE A 82 7.79 -0.97 -28.53
N ARG A 83 8.42 0.22 -28.42
CA ARG A 83 8.66 0.91 -27.15
C ARG A 83 7.36 1.25 -26.43
N ALA A 84 6.37 1.77 -27.16
CA ALA A 84 5.05 2.08 -26.59
C ALA A 84 4.34 0.84 -26.01
N GLU A 85 4.52 -0.31 -26.66
CA GLU A 85 3.97 -1.58 -26.14
C GLU A 85 4.69 -2.05 -24.88
N LEU A 86 6.03 -1.94 -24.84
CA LEU A 86 6.79 -2.18 -23.62
C LEU A 86 6.36 -1.20 -22.50
N ALA A 87 6.23 0.08 -22.83
CA ALA A 87 5.83 1.11 -21.87
C ALA A 87 4.45 0.84 -21.23
N ARG A 88 3.50 0.30 -22.01
CA ARG A 88 2.19 -0.14 -21.48
C ARG A 88 2.34 -1.20 -20.38
N GLY A 89 3.27 -2.14 -20.54
CA GLY A 89 3.58 -3.11 -19.49
C GLY A 89 4.16 -2.49 -18.21
N PHE A 90 4.68 -1.27 -18.28
CA PHE A 90 5.23 -0.51 -17.16
C PHE A 90 4.36 0.69 -16.78
N GLU A 91 3.15 0.82 -17.30
CA GLU A 91 2.29 1.99 -17.12
C GLU A 91 2.08 2.32 -15.64
N ALA A 92 1.83 1.30 -14.82
CA ALA A 92 1.67 1.48 -13.38
C ALA A 92 2.91 2.09 -12.68
N ILE A 93 4.11 1.94 -13.27
CA ILE A 93 5.36 2.50 -12.75
C ILE A 93 5.65 3.87 -13.36
N LEU A 94 5.34 4.04 -14.65
CA LEU A 94 5.68 5.24 -15.42
C LEU A 94 4.64 6.36 -15.27
N ALA A 95 3.36 6.03 -15.13
CA ALA A 95 2.30 7.02 -15.02
C ALA A 95 2.52 8.06 -13.90
N PRO A 96 2.96 7.69 -12.68
CA PRO A 96 3.27 8.69 -11.65
C PRO A 96 4.43 9.60 -12.02
N VAL A 97 5.42 9.10 -12.77
CA VAL A 97 6.58 9.90 -13.21
C VAL A 97 6.17 10.89 -14.30
N GLU A 98 5.34 10.47 -15.25
CA GLU A 98 4.82 11.36 -16.30
C GLU A 98 3.85 12.40 -15.72
N SER A 99 2.99 12.01 -14.77
CA SER A 99 2.16 12.94 -14.02
C SER A 99 2.99 13.98 -13.29
N LEU A 100 4.04 13.57 -12.57
CA LEU A 100 4.95 14.48 -11.89
C LEU A 100 5.61 15.43 -12.90
N ARG A 101 6.11 14.91 -14.04
CA ARG A 101 6.73 15.72 -15.08
C ARG A 101 5.79 16.77 -15.66
N SER A 102 4.52 16.43 -15.90
CA SER A 102 3.51 17.36 -16.41
C SER A 102 3.14 18.43 -15.40
N ASN A 103 2.98 18.04 -14.14
CA ASN A 103 2.59 18.97 -13.06
C ASN A 103 3.72 19.92 -12.67
N LEU A 104 4.99 19.50 -12.71
CA LEU A 104 6.14 20.37 -12.43
C LEU A 104 6.37 21.45 -13.52
N LYS A 105 5.74 21.34 -14.68
CA LYS A 105 5.75 22.43 -15.69
C LYS A 105 4.84 23.60 -15.32
N GLN A 106 3.93 23.41 -14.38
CA GLN A 106 3.06 24.49 -13.90
C GLN A 106 3.77 25.24 -12.77
N THR A 107 3.92 26.55 -12.93
CA THR A 107 4.43 27.41 -11.86
C THR A 107 3.36 27.60 -10.79
N ALA A 108 3.59 27.01 -9.62
CA ALA A 108 2.73 27.19 -8.45
C ALA A 108 3.59 27.57 -7.24
N SER A 109 3.06 28.41 -6.36
CA SER A 109 3.72 28.64 -5.05
C SER A 109 3.66 27.36 -4.21
N THR A 110 4.56 27.24 -3.23
CA THR A 110 4.57 26.11 -2.30
C THR A 110 3.21 25.93 -1.61
N GLN A 111 2.60 27.02 -1.18
CA GLN A 111 1.28 27.01 -0.54
C GLN A 111 0.21 26.49 -1.50
N GLN A 112 0.19 26.93 -2.76
CA GLN A 112 -0.76 26.46 -3.77
C GLN A 112 -0.60 24.96 -4.06
N ALA A 113 0.64 24.46 -4.17
CA ALA A 113 0.91 23.04 -4.37
C ALA A 113 0.44 22.19 -3.18
N MET A 114 0.68 22.65 -1.95
CA MET A 114 0.17 21.97 -0.74
C MET A 114 -1.36 21.96 -0.70
N ALA A 115 -2.01 23.10 -0.96
CA ALA A 115 -3.46 23.21 -0.97
C ALA A 115 -4.10 22.31 -2.03
N ALA A 116 -3.55 22.27 -3.25
CA ALA A 116 -4.01 21.39 -4.32
C ALA A 116 -3.91 19.92 -3.93
N SER A 117 -2.81 19.50 -3.34
CA SER A 117 -2.63 18.13 -2.84
C SER A 117 -3.64 17.74 -1.75
N MET A 118 -3.97 18.66 -0.84
CA MET A 118 -5.01 18.45 0.17
C MET A 118 -6.41 18.38 -0.46
N GLN A 119 -6.68 19.23 -1.47
CA GLN A 119 -7.95 19.23 -2.19
C GLN A 119 -8.18 17.90 -2.94
N GLU A 120 -7.15 17.32 -3.57
CA GLU A 120 -7.23 15.97 -4.15
C GLU A 120 -7.62 14.91 -3.10
N THR A 121 -7.06 15.01 -1.90
CA THR A 121 -7.39 14.11 -0.79
C THR A 121 -8.86 14.25 -0.37
N LEU A 122 -9.38 15.48 -0.29
CA LEU A 122 -10.80 15.72 0.03
C LEU A 122 -11.73 15.09 -1.01
N VAL A 123 -11.43 15.25 -2.31
CA VAL A 123 -12.20 14.60 -3.39
C VAL A 123 -12.17 13.08 -3.29
N ASN A 124 -11.00 12.50 -2.98
CA ASN A 124 -10.87 11.06 -2.80
C ASN A 124 -11.65 10.56 -1.59
N LEU A 125 -11.64 11.29 -0.47
CA LEU A 125 -12.42 10.97 0.73
C LEU A 125 -13.92 10.99 0.42
N GLU A 126 -14.40 12.03 -0.25
CA GLU A 126 -15.80 12.17 -0.62
C GLU A 126 -16.27 11.01 -1.51
N ARG A 127 -15.49 10.64 -2.53
CA ARG A 127 -15.76 9.49 -3.39
C ARG A 127 -15.72 8.16 -2.60
N THR A 128 -14.80 8.02 -1.65
CA THR A 128 -14.71 6.83 -0.81
C THR A 128 -15.94 6.69 0.07
N VAL A 129 -16.42 7.77 0.69
CA VAL A 129 -17.66 7.76 1.48
C VAL A 129 -18.87 7.37 0.61
N GLN A 130 -18.96 7.90 -0.61
CA GLN A 130 -20.03 7.56 -1.55
C GLN A 130 -19.97 6.09 -2.03
N ALA A 131 -18.80 5.50 -2.08
CA ALA A 131 -18.59 4.10 -2.46
C ALA A 131 -18.91 3.10 -1.33
N LEU A 132 -19.06 3.54 -0.07
CA LEU A 132 -19.42 2.66 1.04
C LEU A 132 -20.83 2.10 0.85
N GLN A 133 -20.92 0.79 0.81
CA GLN A 133 -22.20 0.07 0.74
C GLN A 133 -22.45 -0.68 2.04
N ARG A 134 -23.72 -0.67 2.49
CA ARG A 134 -24.11 -1.26 3.76
C ARG A 134 -23.72 -2.73 3.88
N GLN A 135 -24.01 -3.55 2.86
CA GLN A 135 -23.77 -5.00 2.93
C GLN A 135 -22.27 -5.34 3.04
N PRO A 136 -21.35 -4.85 2.21
CA PRO A 136 -19.92 -5.09 2.38
C PRO A 136 -19.39 -4.59 3.74
N CYS A 137 -19.86 -3.43 4.22
CA CYS A 137 -19.45 -2.91 5.53
C CYS A 137 -19.89 -3.83 6.69
N ASP A 138 -21.17 -4.25 6.71
CA ASP A 138 -21.68 -5.17 7.72
C ASP A 138 -20.95 -6.53 7.67
N GLN A 139 -20.65 -7.04 6.48
CA GLN A 139 -19.89 -8.29 6.30
C GLN A 139 -18.44 -8.16 6.76
N ALA A 140 -17.76 -7.05 6.46
CA ALA A 140 -16.39 -6.80 6.92
C ALA A 140 -16.29 -6.81 8.45
N ILE A 141 -17.20 -6.09 9.13
CA ILE A 141 -17.24 -6.07 10.59
C ILE A 141 -17.54 -7.46 11.15
N LYS A 142 -18.46 -8.20 10.54
CA LYS A 142 -18.77 -9.59 10.94
C LYS A 142 -17.56 -10.51 10.82
N LEU A 143 -16.81 -10.42 9.72
CA LEU A 143 -15.60 -11.23 9.51
C LEU A 143 -14.55 -10.92 10.59
N ILE A 144 -14.32 -9.65 10.91
CA ILE A 144 -13.36 -9.26 11.95
C ILE A 144 -13.80 -9.75 13.32
N ALA A 145 -15.06 -9.55 13.68
CA ALA A 145 -15.59 -9.92 15.00
C ALA A 145 -15.64 -11.44 15.24
N GLN A 146 -15.78 -12.25 14.19
CA GLN A 146 -15.89 -13.70 14.27
C GLN A 146 -14.56 -14.45 14.11
N ALA A 147 -13.50 -13.77 13.74
CA ALA A 147 -12.22 -14.41 13.50
C ALA A 147 -11.52 -14.86 14.80
N ASP A 148 -10.98 -16.07 14.79
CA ASP A 148 -10.11 -16.56 15.88
C ASP A 148 -8.79 -15.79 15.93
N GLN A 149 -8.25 -15.45 14.76
CA GLN A 149 -7.07 -14.63 14.55
C GLN A 149 -7.28 -13.67 13.38
N VAL A 150 -6.97 -12.42 13.57
CA VAL A 150 -6.91 -11.41 12.50
C VAL A 150 -5.47 -11.16 12.12
N LEU A 151 -5.16 -11.21 10.82
CA LEU A 151 -3.85 -10.89 10.27
C LEU A 151 -3.98 -9.74 9.29
N THR A 152 -3.11 -8.76 9.37
CA THR A 152 -3.03 -7.67 8.39
C THR A 152 -1.86 -7.88 7.45
N LEU A 153 -2.02 -7.60 6.16
CA LEU A 153 -1.01 -7.79 5.13
C LEU A 153 -1.00 -6.62 4.16
N GLY A 154 0.17 -6.10 3.87
CA GLY A 154 0.46 -5.14 2.82
C GLY A 154 1.96 -4.93 2.68
N TRP A 155 2.44 -4.57 1.48
CA TRP A 155 3.86 -4.27 1.24
C TRP A 155 4.03 -2.85 0.68
N GLY A 156 5.24 -2.34 0.70
CA GLY A 156 5.52 -0.94 0.37
C GLY A 156 4.87 0.00 1.38
N SER A 157 4.19 1.06 0.93
CA SER A 157 3.45 1.99 1.81
C SER A 157 2.31 1.30 2.56
N SER A 158 1.70 0.27 1.96
CA SER A 158 0.64 -0.52 2.61
C SER A 158 1.14 -1.32 3.82
N ALA A 159 2.45 -1.55 3.97
CA ALA A 159 3.00 -2.21 5.16
C ALA A 159 2.81 -1.36 6.42
N TYR A 160 3.03 -0.05 6.31
CA TYR A 160 2.82 0.89 7.41
C TYR A 160 1.33 0.98 7.79
N LEU A 161 0.45 1.01 6.79
CA LEU A 161 -1.00 1.03 7.00
C LEU A 161 -1.51 -0.28 7.61
N ALA A 162 -0.98 -1.43 7.19
CA ALA A 162 -1.29 -2.73 7.77
C ALA A 162 -0.82 -2.83 9.23
N GLY A 163 0.36 -2.29 9.56
CA GLY A 163 0.86 -2.20 10.93
C GLY A 163 0.01 -1.28 11.80
N LEU A 164 -0.41 -0.13 11.26
CA LEU A 164 -1.31 0.79 11.97
C LEU A 164 -2.68 0.14 12.21
N LEU A 165 -3.26 -0.52 11.19
CA LEU A 165 -4.53 -1.22 11.36
C LEU A 165 -4.43 -2.33 12.42
N GLN A 166 -3.32 -3.07 12.48
CA GLN A 166 -3.08 -4.03 13.57
C GLN A 166 -3.17 -3.34 14.93
N HIS A 167 -2.42 -2.23 15.10
CA HIS A 167 -2.42 -1.46 16.36
C HIS A 167 -3.81 -0.98 16.75
N GLU A 168 -4.57 -0.41 15.83
CA GLU A 168 -5.91 0.09 16.06
C GLU A 168 -6.94 -1.01 16.36
N LEU A 169 -6.70 -2.24 15.88
CA LEU A 169 -7.56 -3.40 16.15
C LEU A 169 -7.28 -4.08 17.51
N GLU A 170 -6.14 -3.85 18.14
CA GLU A 170 -5.74 -4.50 19.40
C GLU A 170 -6.79 -4.39 20.52
N PRO A 171 -7.49 -3.25 20.73
CA PRO A 171 -8.52 -3.14 21.74
C PRO A 171 -9.74 -4.05 21.48
N TYR A 172 -10.00 -4.40 20.24
CA TYR A 172 -11.21 -5.09 19.81
C TYR A 172 -10.99 -6.54 19.40
N CYS A 173 -9.77 -6.89 18.99
CA CYS A 173 -9.39 -8.21 18.52
C CYS A 173 -8.37 -8.83 19.49
N PRO A 174 -8.72 -9.88 20.27
CA PRO A 174 -7.81 -10.48 21.24
C PRO A 174 -6.52 -11.06 20.61
N ARG A 175 -6.62 -11.47 19.36
CA ARG A 175 -5.51 -12.02 18.58
C ARG A 175 -5.45 -11.32 17.24
N VAL A 176 -4.63 -10.28 17.15
CA VAL A 176 -4.33 -9.57 15.91
C VAL A 176 -2.82 -9.53 15.69
N GLY A 177 -2.37 -9.57 14.45
CA GLY A 177 -0.97 -9.47 14.09
C GLY A 177 -0.78 -8.96 12.66
N SER A 178 0.37 -8.33 12.40
CA SER A 178 0.74 -7.92 11.06
C SER A 178 1.74 -8.89 10.44
N LEU A 179 1.51 -9.26 9.19
CA LEU A 179 2.45 -10.03 8.38
C LEU A 179 3.52 -9.14 7.70
N ALA A 180 3.30 -7.82 7.71
CA ALA A 180 4.22 -6.83 7.16
C ALA A 180 5.38 -6.51 8.14
N GLN A 181 6.05 -7.53 8.65
CA GLN A 181 7.11 -7.42 9.65
C GLN A 181 8.50 -7.71 9.07
N ALA A 182 9.55 -7.49 9.89
CA ALA A 182 10.90 -7.95 9.60
C ALA A 182 10.90 -9.47 9.32
N GLY A 183 11.54 -9.89 8.24
CA GLY A 183 11.53 -11.29 7.78
C GLY A 183 10.87 -11.50 6.43
N GLY A 184 10.16 -10.47 5.95
CA GLY A 184 9.66 -10.38 4.58
C GLY A 184 8.63 -11.44 4.19
N PRO A 185 8.39 -11.63 2.87
CA PRO A 185 7.34 -12.50 2.36
C PRO A 185 7.47 -13.97 2.76
N SER A 186 8.68 -14.50 2.88
CA SER A 186 8.90 -15.88 3.29
C SER A 186 8.48 -16.14 4.73
N HIS A 187 8.70 -15.16 5.63
CA HIS A 187 8.22 -15.25 7.01
C HIS A 187 6.69 -15.16 7.05
N ALA A 188 6.09 -14.25 6.30
CA ALA A 188 4.64 -14.12 6.19
C ALA A 188 3.99 -15.43 5.69
N ALA A 189 4.57 -16.07 4.66
CA ALA A 189 4.12 -17.37 4.17
C ALA A 189 4.14 -18.44 5.28
N ARG A 190 5.22 -18.53 6.07
CA ARG A 190 5.31 -19.47 7.21
C ARG A 190 4.25 -19.23 8.28
N GLN A 191 3.81 -18.00 8.48
CA GLN A 191 2.71 -17.68 9.38
C GLN A 191 1.37 -18.13 8.79
N LEU A 192 1.13 -17.89 7.50
CA LEU A 192 -0.10 -18.25 6.81
C LEU A 192 -0.30 -19.78 6.71
N VAL A 193 0.76 -20.56 6.57
CA VAL A 193 0.66 -22.04 6.51
C VAL A 193 0.00 -22.64 7.74
N LYS A 194 0.03 -21.94 8.88
CA LYS A 194 -0.56 -22.37 10.15
C LYS A 194 -2.01 -21.91 10.32
N ARG A 195 -2.59 -21.23 9.34
CA ARG A 195 -3.92 -20.62 9.42
C ARG A 195 -4.98 -21.46 8.71
N GLY A 196 -6.24 -21.18 9.00
CA GLY A 196 -7.36 -21.93 8.46
C GLY A 196 -8.67 -21.14 8.41
N PRO A 197 -9.82 -21.84 8.22
CA PRO A 197 -11.11 -21.22 7.90
C PRO A 197 -11.69 -20.30 8.98
N ARG A 198 -11.18 -20.36 10.21
CA ARG A 198 -11.61 -19.50 11.32
C ARG A 198 -10.76 -18.23 11.45
N ASP A 199 -9.69 -18.12 10.66
CA ASP A 199 -8.81 -16.95 10.66
C ASP A 199 -9.22 -15.97 9.55
N LEU A 200 -8.87 -14.70 9.73
CA LEU A 200 -9.10 -13.62 8.77
C LEU A 200 -7.77 -12.99 8.35
N LEU A 201 -7.61 -12.82 7.05
CA LEU A 201 -6.58 -11.96 6.47
C LEU A 201 -7.22 -10.67 5.97
N ILE A 202 -6.75 -9.52 6.48
CA ILE A 202 -7.06 -8.20 5.93
C ILE A 202 -5.90 -7.82 5.03
N ALA A 203 -6.11 -7.88 3.71
CA ALA A 203 -5.09 -7.62 2.71
C ALA A 203 -5.25 -6.20 2.12
N LEU A 204 -4.17 -5.43 2.14
CA LEU A 204 -4.11 -4.05 1.63
C LEU A 204 -3.24 -4.01 0.37
N ALA A 205 -3.83 -3.71 -0.79
CA ALA A 205 -3.10 -3.48 -2.03
C ALA A 205 -3.74 -2.34 -2.83
N PHE A 206 -2.92 -1.38 -3.20
CA PHE A 206 -3.29 -0.19 -3.96
C PHE A 206 -2.39 -0.05 -5.19
N PRO A 207 -2.68 0.85 -6.15
CA PRO A 207 -1.94 0.97 -7.41
C PRO A 207 -0.43 0.87 -7.29
N ARG A 208 0.17 0.14 -8.24
CA ARG A 208 1.46 -0.55 -8.20
C ARG A 208 1.41 -1.74 -7.22
N TYR A 209 0.28 -2.47 -7.29
CA TYR A 209 0.01 -3.66 -6.47
C TYR A 209 1.26 -4.53 -6.33
N VAL A 210 1.75 -4.65 -5.09
CA VAL A 210 2.95 -5.46 -4.81
C VAL A 210 2.60 -6.94 -4.93
N GLU A 211 3.29 -7.65 -5.81
CA GLU A 211 3.00 -9.04 -6.15
C GLU A 211 2.99 -9.97 -4.93
N ASP A 212 3.94 -9.77 -4.01
CA ASP A 212 4.01 -10.56 -2.78
C ASP A 212 2.71 -10.47 -1.95
N THR A 213 2.01 -9.32 -1.96
CA THR A 213 0.71 -9.19 -1.31
C THR A 213 -0.33 -10.12 -1.96
N ILE A 214 -0.34 -10.17 -3.30
CA ILE A 214 -1.30 -10.99 -4.06
C ILE A 214 -1.02 -12.48 -3.88
N VAL A 215 0.26 -12.87 -3.99
CA VAL A 215 0.70 -14.28 -3.82
C VAL A 215 0.38 -14.79 -2.43
N LEU A 216 0.67 -14.01 -1.39
CA LEU A 216 0.37 -14.39 0.00
C LEU A 216 -1.12 -14.42 0.29
N THR A 217 -1.91 -13.54 -0.32
CA THR A 217 -3.37 -13.57 -0.21
C THR A 217 -3.94 -14.84 -0.87
N ARG A 218 -3.39 -15.24 -2.02
CA ARG A 218 -3.75 -16.50 -2.68
C ARG A 218 -3.42 -17.71 -1.79
N LEU A 219 -2.23 -17.73 -1.19
CA LEU A 219 -1.84 -18.78 -0.23
C LEU A 219 -2.81 -18.86 0.95
N ALA A 220 -3.26 -17.72 1.49
CA ALA A 220 -4.27 -17.68 2.55
C ALA A 220 -5.59 -18.32 2.09
N ARG A 221 -6.06 -17.97 0.89
CA ARG A 221 -7.28 -18.56 0.29
C ARG A 221 -7.17 -20.08 0.12
N GLU A 222 -6.05 -20.59 -0.36
CA GLU A 222 -5.78 -22.03 -0.52
C GLU A 222 -5.84 -22.78 0.82
N ARG A 223 -5.60 -22.09 1.93
CA ARG A 223 -5.75 -22.60 3.30
C ARG A 223 -7.15 -22.43 3.88
N GLY A 224 -8.08 -21.89 3.12
CA GLY A 224 -9.44 -21.60 3.55
C GLY A 224 -9.58 -20.36 4.46
N VAL A 225 -8.50 -19.60 4.66
CA VAL A 225 -8.54 -18.34 5.42
C VAL A 225 -9.49 -17.36 4.75
N LYS A 226 -10.35 -16.71 5.53
CA LYS A 226 -11.23 -15.65 5.03
C LYS A 226 -10.41 -14.42 4.66
N VAL A 227 -10.82 -13.71 3.62
CA VAL A 227 -10.10 -12.54 3.10
C VAL A 227 -11.02 -11.33 3.04
N LEU A 228 -10.64 -10.27 3.77
CA LEU A 228 -11.13 -8.91 3.58
C LEU A 228 -10.10 -8.13 2.78
N ALA A 229 -10.45 -7.71 1.57
CA ALA A 229 -9.58 -6.87 0.74
C ALA A 229 -9.88 -5.40 0.94
N LEU A 230 -8.83 -4.59 1.10
CA LEU A 230 -8.86 -3.13 1.06
C LEU A 230 -8.06 -2.69 -0.17
N THR A 231 -8.74 -2.09 -1.14
CA THR A 231 -8.14 -1.76 -2.44
C THR A 231 -8.82 -0.52 -3.03
N ASP A 232 -8.49 -0.16 -4.28
CA ASP A 232 -8.96 1.08 -4.91
C ASP A 232 -10.15 0.88 -5.88
N GLU A 233 -10.16 -0.23 -6.62
CA GLU A 233 -11.14 -0.43 -7.69
C GLU A 233 -11.50 -1.92 -7.93
N PRO A 234 -12.61 -2.20 -8.62
CA PRO A 234 -13.04 -3.59 -8.89
C PRO A 234 -12.08 -4.42 -9.76
N THR A 235 -11.19 -3.77 -10.52
CA THR A 235 -10.17 -4.45 -11.36
C THR A 235 -8.93 -4.86 -10.57
N SER A 236 -8.83 -4.50 -9.30
CA SER A 236 -7.72 -4.87 -8.42
C SER A 236 -7.53 -6.39 -8.35
N PRO A 237 -6.28 -6.88 -8.40
CA PRO A 237 -5.97 -8.31 -8.32
C PRO A 237 -6.33 -8.97 -6.97
N LEU A 238 -6.68 -8.19 -5.94
CA LEU A 238 -7.19 -8.72 -4.68
C LEU A 238 -8.66 -9.13 -4.76
N VAL A 239 -9.47 -8.48 -5.60
CA VAL A 239 -10.92 -8.69 -5.65
C VAL A 239 -11.31 -10.15 -5.87
N PRO A 240 -10.74 -10.89 -6.84
CA PRO A 240 -11.09 -12.31 -7.04
C PRO A 240 -10.63 -13.23 -5.90
N LEU A 241 -9.79 -12.73 -4.98
CA LEU A 241 -9.28 -13.49 -3.82
C LEU A 241 -10.06 -13.20 -2.54
N ALA A 242 -10.94 -12.19 -2.53
CA ALA A 242 -11.61 -11.70 -1.33
C ALA A 242 -12.99 -12.33 -1.12
N ASP A 243 -13.37 -12.53 0.14
CA ASP A 243 -14.76 -12.80 0.55
C ASP A 243 -15.54 -11.49 0.63
N VAL A 244 -14.88 -10.39 1.03
CA VAL A 244 -15.43 -9.03 1.10
C VAL A 244 -14.36 -8.05 0.62
N THR A 245 -14.79 -7.03 -0.12
CA THR A 245 -13.89 -5.93 -0.56
C THR A 245 -14.47 -4.59 -0.13
N LEU A 246 -13.62 -3.73 0.42
CA LEU A 246 -13.90 -2.32 0.65
C LEU A 246 -12.94 -1.48 -0.20
N TYR A 247 -13.46 -0.39 -0.78
CA TYR A 247 -12.73 0.43 -1.72
C TYR A 247 -12.40 1.81 -1.13
N ALA A 248 -11.14 2.27 -1.35
CA ALA A 248 -10.71 3.62 -1.10
C ALA A 248 -10.23 4.26 -2.40
N HIS A 249 -10.79 5.39 -2.79
CA HIS A 249 -10.29 6.17 -3.93
C HIS A 249 -8.96 6.83 -3.54
N VAL A 250 -7.91 6.60 -4.35
CA VAL A 250 -6.53 6.97 -3.99
C VAL A 250 -5.82 7.79 -5.08
N ASN A 251 -6.56 8.29 -6.06
CA ASN A 251 -5.98 9.00 -7.21
C ASN A 251 -5.25 10.27 -6.79
N ARG A 252 -4.02 10.44 -7.31
CA ARG A 252 -3.19 11.64 -7.10
C ARG A 252 -2.44 12.03 -8.36
N GLN A 253 -2.23 13.32 -8.55
CA GLN A 253 -1.49 13.84 -9.70
C GLN A 253 0.03 13.73 -9.51
N ILE A 254 0.55 13.93 -8.32
CA ILE A 254 2.01 14.00 -8.04
C ILE A 254 2.53 12.71 -7.39
N ALA A 255 1.72 12.04 -6.59
CA ALA A 255 2.07 10.79 -5.92
C ALA A 255 1.36 9.59 -6.55
N SER A 256 1.82 8.37 -6.25
CA SER A 256 1.18 7.15 -6.77
C SER A 256 -0.19 6.88 -6.17
N THR A 257 -0.36 7.18 -4.88
CA THR A 257 -1.57 6.86 -4.11
C THR A 257 -1.78 7.84 -2.98
N SER A 258 -3.03 8.05 -2.57
CA SER A 258 -3.37 8.79 -1.35
C SER A 258 -3.41 7.85 -0.15
N ASN A 259 -2.36 7.84 0.64
CA ASN A 259 -2.36 7.08 1.90
C ASN A 259 -3.36 7.67 2.92
N ALA A 260 -3.63 8.97 2.88
CA ALA A 260 -4.58 9.62 3.79
C ALA A 260 -6.01 9.06 3.61
N THR A 261 -6.43 8.81 2.38
CA THR A 261 -7.75 8.23 2.12
C THR A 261 -7.85 6.79 2.61
N VAL A 262 -6.78 6.00 2.39
CA VAL A 262 -6.72 4.63 2.93
C VAL A 262 -6.79 4.65 4.44
N LEU A 263 -5.99 5.52 5.10
CA LEU A 263 -6.00 5.69 6.55
C LEU A 263 -7.41 6.00 7.07
N ALA A 264 -8.11 6.95 6.46
CA ALA A 264 -9.48 7.29 6.84
C ALA A 264 -10.45 6.08 6.73
N LEU A 265 -10.27 5.21 5.71
CA LEU A 265 -11.04 3.98 5.60
C LEU A 265 -10.71 3.00 6.75
N LEU A 266 -9.43 2.89 7.15
CA LEU A 266 -9.02 2.05 8.28
C LEU A 266 -9.63 2.55 9.59
N GLU A 267 -9.55 3.85 9.86
CA GLU A 267 -10.16 4.48 11.05
C GLU A 267 -11.68 4.27 11.07
N ALA A 268 -12.34 4.42 9.92
CA ALA A 268 -13.79 4.17 9.80
C ALA A 268 -14.13 2.69 10.07
N LEU A 269 -13.31 1.75 9.61
CA LEU A 269 -13.48 0.31 9.86
C LEU A 269 -13.35 0.01 11.36
N VAL A 270 -12.36 0.58 12.03
CA VAL A 270 -12.13 0.42 13.48
C VAL A 270 -13.26 1.06 14.27
N ALA A 271 -13.72 2.25 13.92
CA ALA A 271 -14.86 2.91 14.54
C ALA A 271 -16.15 2.07 14.42
N ALA A 272 -16.41 1.51 13.22
CA ALA A 272 -17.55 0.63 13.01
C ALA A 272 -17.45 -0.66 13.84
N LEU A 273 -16.26 -1.23 13.99
CA LEU A 273 -16.02 -2.40 14.85
C LEU A 273 -16.27 -2.07 16.31
N ALA A 274 -15.78 -0.93 16.81
CA ALA A 274 -16.00 -0.47 18.17
C ALA A 274 -17.49 -0.38 18.51
N HIS A 275 -18.31 0.15 17.59
CA HIS A 275 -19.77 0.23 17.76
C HIS A 275 -20.47 -1.13 17.85
N ARG A 276 -19.86 -2.20 17.37
CA ARG A 276 -20.42 -3.57 17.36
C ARG A 276 -19.77 -4.50 18.39
N THR A 277 -18.75 -4.04 19.09
CA THR A 277 -18.02 -4.83 20.07
C THR A 277 -18.62 -4.64 21.46
N GLU A 278 -19.17 -5.70 22.03
CA GLU A 278 -19.59 -5.69 23.43
C GLU A 278 -18.39 -5.47 24.35
N GLY A 279 -18.54 -4.60 25.35
CA GLY A 279 -17.46 -4.27 26.28
C GLY A 279 -16.33 -3.43 25.68
N ALA A 280 -16.55 -2.75 24.55
CA ALA A 280 -15.56 -1.87 23.91
C ALA A 280 -15.01 -0.81 24.88
N VAL A 281 -15.88 -0.21 25.72
CA VAL A 281 -15.47 0.81 26.70
C VAL A 281 -14.51 0.22 27.73
N GLN A 282 -14.84 -0.92 28.32
CA GLN A 282 -14.02 -1.58 29.33
C GLN A 282 -12.63 -1.98 28.77
N ARG A 283 -12.57 -2.44 27.53
CA ARG A 283 -11.30 -2.76 26.86
C ARG A 283 -10.47 -1.52 26.61
N ALA A 284 -11.10 -0.43 26.18
CA ALA A 284 -10.42 0.85 26.00
C ALA A 284 -9.87 1.40 27.33
N GLU A 285 -10.64 1.29 28.42
CA GLU A 285 -10.21 1.66 29.77
C GLU A 285 -9.01 0.82 30.23
N GLN A 286 -9.04 -0.50 30.04
CA GLN A 286 -7.94 -1.38 30.39
C GLN A 286 -6.64 -1.01 29.62
N MET A 287 -6.75 -0.72 28.32
CA MET A 287 -5.59 -0.27 27.54
C MET A 287 -5.08 1.09 28.01
N ALA A 288 -5.97 2.05 28.23
CA ALA A 288 -5.60 3.36 28.76
C ALA A 288 -4.85 3.25 30.09
N HIS A 289 -5.32 2.41 31.01
CA HIS A 289 -4.63 2.13 32.27
C HIS A 289 -3.24 1.51 32.06
N GLY A 290 -3.10 0.59 31.09
CA GLY A 290 -1.82 -0.06 30.78
C GLY A 290 -0.77 0.90 30.22
N VAL A 291 -1.17 1.92 29.46
CA VAL A 291 -0.26 2.90 28.86
C VAL A 291 -0.05 4.16 29.69
N LEU A 292 -0.89 4.38 30.70
CA LEU A 292 -0.84 5.58 31.56
C LEU A 292 0.55 5.89 32.14
N PRO A 293 1.35 4.91 32.60
CA PRO A 293 2.70 5.18 33.12
C PRO A 293 3.67 5.78 32.09
N TRP A 294 3.39 5.59 30.79
CA TRP A 294 4.21 6.05 29.69
C TRP A 294 3.74 7.38 29.08
N LEU A 295 2.58 7.89 29.54
CA LEU A 295 2.05 9.17 29.10
C LEU A 295 2.62 10.28 29.96
N GLN A 296 2.97 11.41 29.33
CA GLN A 296 3.34 12.63 30.02
C GLN A 296 2.07 13.27 30.59
N VAL A 297 1.82 13.03 31.89
CA VAL A 297 0.73 13.70 32.62
C VAL A 297 1.31 14.96 33.23
N ASP A 298 0.76 16.12 32.89
CA ASP A 298 1.14 17.39 33.49
C ASP A 298 0.80 17.39 35.00
N ARG A 299 1.82 17.24 35.84
CA ARG A 299 1.68 17.19 37.30
C ARG A 299 1.35 18.56 37.92
N SER A 300 1.26 19.61 37.12
CA SER A 300 0.96 20.98 37.59
C SER A 300 -0.52 21.21 37.94
N SER A 301 -1.41 20.27 37.63
CA SER A 301 -2.85 20.35 37.91
C SER A 301 -3.34 19.52 39.09
N SER A 302 -2.47 19.04 39.98
CA SER A 302 -2.92 18.40 41.25
C SER A 302 -3.54 19.48 42.11
N PRO A 303 -4.82 19.37 42.53
CA PRO A 303 -5.40 20.32 43.45
C PRO A 303 -4.62 20.27 44.76
N THR A 304 -4.03 21.39 45.13
CA THR A 304 -3.39 21.55 46.45
C THR A 304 -4.38 21.11 47.53
N PRO A 305 -4.03 20.12 48.39
CA PRO A 305 -4.95 19.71 49.46
C PRO A 305 -5.22 20.94 50.33
N ALA A 306 -6.50 21.29 50.42
CA ALA A 306 -6.96 22.40 51.23
C ALA A 306 -6.36 22.30 52.63
N GLY A 307 -5.45 23.21 52.94
CA GLY A 307 -4.75 23.21 54.21
C GLY A 307 -5.72 23.22 55.35
N LYS A 308 -5.56 22.26 56.25
CA LYS A 308 -6.18 22.32 57.60
C LYS A 308 -5.83 23.66 58.22
N ARG A 309 -6.77 24.60 58.25
CA ARG A 309 -6.64 25.81 59.03
C ARG A 309 -6.48 25.37 60.48
N SER A 310 -5.30 25.53 61.02
CA SER A 310 -4.93 25.35 62.40
C SER A 310 -5.82 26.26 63.29
N ALA A 311 -6.74 25.66 64.00
CA ALA A 311 -7.48 26.27 65.08
C ALA A 311 -6.59 26.38 66.33
N ALA A 312 -5.63 27.30 66.32
CA ALA A 312 -4.74 27.56 67.42
C ALA A 312 -4.40 29.06 67.48
N HIS A 313 -5.42 29.92 67.74
CA HIS A 313 -5.15 31.29 68.25
C HIS A 313 -6.44 31.91 68.81
N ALA A 314 -6.97 31.29 69.85
CA ALA A 314 -8.02 31.91 70.65
C ALA A 314 -7.92 31.45 72.14
N ARG A 315 -6.80 31.70 72.77
CA ARG A 315 -6.71 31.74 74.26
C ARG A 315 -5.45 32.52 74.62
N ARG A 316 -5.58 33.84 74.76
CA ARG A 316 -4.82 34.70 75.70
C ARG A 316 -5.20 36.14 75.41
N ARG A 317 -6.19 36.59 76.20
CA ARG A 317 -6.27 37.98 76.72
C ARG A 317 -7.56 37.99 77.59
N GLY A 318 -7.38 37.63 78.81
CA GLY A 318 -8.20 38.02 79.89
C GLY A 318 -7.29 38.25 81.08
N ILE A 319 -7.48 39.32 81.73
CA ILE A 319 -6.97 39.85 83.01
C ILE A 319 -6.39 41.25 82.75
N THR A 320 -7.11 42.17 83.09
CA THR A 320 -7.42 43.16 84.09
C THR A 320 -8.29 44.23 83.50
#